data_b5970f537b90f2fba9cda56b3057ecac
#
_entry.id   b5970f537b90f2fba9cda56b3057ecac
#
_cell.length_a   1.000
_cell.length_b   1.000
_cell.length_c   1.000
_cell.angle_alpha   90.00
_cell.angle_beta   90.00
_cell.angle_gamma   90.00
#
_symmetry.space_group_name_H-M   'P 1'
#
loop_
_entity.id
_entity.type
_entity.pdbx_description
1 polymer ?
#
loop_
_entity_poly.entity_id
_entity_poly.type
_entity_poly.pdbx_seq_one_letter_code
_entity_poly.pdbx_strand_id
1 'polypeptide(L)'
;MPRNGSPGVICDQSRPGGPLADLQSLGIQIFADGADLAGIEKMNAQPFIAGFTTNPTLMRKAGISDYRAFAMDVLSIVRDKPVSFEVFADDFAEMERQAMEIASWGRNVFVKIPVTNTRREPSTKLIRRLASVRVQQNVTAIMTTQQVEEVSAALGGTTASFISIFAGRIADTGTDPLPIVSGAVECASRFNSQRIIWASPREVLNIFQADDVGCHVITVTHDLLAKLNLIGKDLNDYSQETVQMFFDDARRAGYSLSQPKRAVA
;
A
#
# COMPACT_ATOMS: atom_id res chain seq x y z
N MET A 1 -13.61 23.76 29.81
CA MET A 1 -12.50 24.03 28.86
C MET A 1 -12.88 23.45 27.53
N PRO A 2 -12.97 24.25 26.43
CA PRO A 2 -13.38 23.73 25.11
C PRO A 2 -12.26 22.88 24.52
N ARG A 3 -12.64 21.73 23.94
CA ARG A 3 -11.75 20.85 23.17
C ARG A 3 -11.39 21.56 21.87
N ASN A 4 -10.11 21.84 21.65
CA ASN A 4 -9.61 22.28 20.35
C ASN A 4 -9.78 21.13 19.37
N GLY A 5 -10.76 21.25 18.48
CA GLY A 5 -10.92 20.37 17.33
C GLY A 5 -9.79 20.67 16.33
N SER A 6 -9.05 19.66 15.94
CA SER A 6 -8.18 19.71 14.77
C SER A 6 -9.03 20.10 13.55
N PRO A 7 -8.54 20.97 12.65
CA PRO A 7 -9.27 21.28 11.42
C PRO A 7 -9.38 19.99 10.59
N GLY A 8 -10.61 19.56 10.33
CA GLY A 8 -10.89 18.47 9.41
C GLY A 8 -10.31 18.80 8.04
N VAL A 9 -9.69 17.83 7.39
CA VAL A 9 -9.22 17.90 6.02
C VAL A 9 -10.41 18.26 5.13
N ILE A 10 -10.55 19.56 4.82
CA ILE A 10 -11.49 20.02 3.81
C ILE A 10 -10.75 19.88 2.49
N CYS A 11 -11.12 18.88 1.70
CA CYS A 11 -10.69 18.77 0.32
C CYS A 11 -11.15 20.06 -0.39
N ASP A 12 -10.21 20.90 -0.74
CA ASP A 12 -10.51 22.16 -1.45
C ASP A 12 -10.99 21.82 -2.86
N GLN A 13 -12.30 21.98 -3.09
CA GLN A 13 -12.95 21.71 -4.37
C GLN A 13 -12.55 22.73 -5.47
N SER A 14 -11.69 23.70 -5.18
CA SER A 14 -11.32 24.80 -6.10
C SER A 14 -10.02 24.56 -6.90
N ARG A 15 -9.40 23.38 -6.84
CA ARG A 15 -8.16 23.10 -7.58
C ARG A 15 -8.42 22.96 -9.09
N PRO A 16 -7.89 23.84 -9.95
CA PRO A 16 -8.01 23.73 -11.40
C PRO A 16 -7.01 22.68 -11.91
N GLY A 17 -7.51 21.54 -12.31
CA GLY A 17 -6.69 20.47 -12.89
C GLY A 17 -7.48 19.16 -12.88
N GLY A 18 -7.40 18.37 -13.96
CA GLY A 18 -8.02 17.05 -13.96
C GLY A 18 -7.35 16.10 -12.92
N PRO A 19 -7.95 14.94 -12.63
CA PRO A 19 -7.55 14.02 -11.55
C PRO A 19 -6.05 13.68 -11.50
N LEU A 20 -5.36 13.64 -12.65
CA LEU A 20 -3.93 13.36 -12.74
C LEU A 20 -3.05 14.57 -12.38
N ALA A 21 -3.54 15.80 -12.58
CA ALA A 21 -2.82 17.01 -12.19
C ALA A 21 -2.76 17.15 -10.66
N ASP A 22 -3.82 16.76 -9.97
CA ASP A 22 -3.86 16.73 -8.51
C ASP A 22 -2.85 15.74 -7.94
N LEU A 23 -2.71 14.55 -8.53
CA LEU A 23 -1.73 13.54 -8.10
C LEU A 23 -0.28 14.00 -8.32
N GLN A 24 0.00 14.75 -9.39
CA GLN A 24 1.34 15.27 -9.67
C GLN A 24 1.75 16.40 -8.72
N SER A 25 0.80 17.04 -8.07
CA SER A 25 1.05 18.09 -7.07
C SER A 25 1.37 17.54 -5.68
N LEU A 26 1.13 16.24 -5.44
CA LEU A 26 1.42 15.59 -4.17
C LEU A 26 2.92 15.36 -4.00
N GLY A 27 3.39 15.46 -2.75
CA GLY A 27 4.76 15.12 -2.36
C GLY A 27 5.01 13.62 -2.21
N ILE A 28 3.93 12.84 -2.03
CA ILE A 28 3.99 11.40 -1.82
C ILE A 28 4.25 10.62 -3.11
N GLN A 29 5.06 9.58 -3.03
CA GLN A 29 5.28 8.63 -4.12
C GLN A 29 4.22 7.52 -4.08
N ILE A 30 3.64 7.19 -5.24
CA ILE A 30 2.66 6.11 -5.36
C ILE A 30 3.36 4.86 -5.89
N PHE A 31 3.28 3.76 -5.13
CA PHE A 31 3.67 2.42 -5.56
C PHE A 31 2.42 1.62 -5.91
N ALA A 32 2.53 0.75 -6.91
CA ALA A 32 1.47 -0.20 -7.23
C ALA A 32 1.68 -1.51 -6.45
N ASP A 33 0.61 -2.01 -5.80
CA ASP A 33 0.61 -3.29 -5.08
C ASP A 33 -0.13 -4.33 -5.91
N GLY A 34 0.58 -5.36 -6.37
CA GLY A 34 -0.01 -6.38 -7.23
C GLY A 34 0.93 -7.54 -7.54
N ALA A 35 0.36 -8.63 -8.09
CA ALA A 35 1.09 -9.81 -8.56
C ALA A 35 0.61 -10.29 -9.94
N ASP A 36 -0.17 -9.48 -10.66
CA ASP A 36 -0.56 -9.74 -12.03
C ASP A 36 0.43 -9.05 -12.99
N LEU A 37 1.13 -9.81 -13.83
CA LEU A 37 2.16 -9.30 -14.73
C LEU A 37 1.63 -8.25 -15.71
N ALA A 38 0.45 -8.49 -16.31
CA ALA A 38 -0.16 -7.54 -17.24
C ALA A 38 -0.52 -6.22 -16.53
N GLY A 39 -1.02 -6.31 -15.29
CA GLY A 39 -1.27 -5.16 -14.44
C GLY A 39 0.01 -4.41 -14.07
N ILE A 40 1.09 -5.12 -13.74
CA ILE A 40 2.39 -4.53 -13.44
C ILE A 40 2.94 -3.79 -14.67
N GLU A 41 2.89 -4.39 -15.86
CA GLU A 41 3.33 -3.78 -17.11
C GLU A 41 2.56 -2.48 -17.39
N LYS A 42 1.21 -2.54 -17.29
CA LYS A 42 0.33 -1.38 -17.45
C LYS A 42 0.67 -0.27 -16.46
N MET A 43 0.90 -0.62 -15.19
CA MET A 43 1.24 0.36 -14.14
C MET A 43 2.67 0.89 -14.32
N ASN A 44 3.62 0.09 -14.80
CA ASN A 44 4.98 0.55 -15.05
C ASN A 44 5.06 1.64 -16.12
N ALA A 45 4.14 1.62 -17.09
CA ALA A 45 4.01 2.65 -18.10
C ALA A 45 3.41 3.98 -17.56
N GLN A 46 2.84 3.99 -16.35
CA GLN A 46 2.27 5.21 -15.77
C GLN A 46 3.36 6.07 -15.13
N PRO A 47 3.45 7.38 -15.48
CA PRO A 47 4.51 8.25 -14.96
C PRO A 47 4.40 8.54 -13.47
N PHE A 48 3.20 8.44 -12.88
CA PHE A 48 2.96 8.67 -11.46
C PHE A 48 3.27 7.45 -10.58
N ILE A 49 3.52 6.26 -11.17
CA ILE A 49 3.91 5.07 -10.42
C ILE A 49 5.43 5.08 -10.22
N ALA A 50 5.85 5.17 -8.96
CA ALA A 50 7.25 5.29 -8.58
C ALA A 50 7.89 3.96 -8.13
N GLY A 51 7.11 2.88 -7.92
CA GLY A 51 7.62 1.58 -7.49
C GLY A 51 6.52 0.53 -7.37
N PHE A 52 6.92 -0.65 -6.90
CA PHE A 52 6.03 -1.81 -6.80
C PHE A 52 6.22 -2.56 -5.49
N THR A 53 5.11 -3.06 -4.95
CA THR A 53 5.13 -4.03 -3.87
C THR A 53 4.35 -5.28 -4.27
N THR A 54 4.81 -6.42 -3.79
CA THR A 54 4.11 -7.68 -3.89
C THR A 54 3.86 -8.25 -2.49
N ASN A 55 3.01 -9.24 -2.38
CA ASN A 55 2.84 -10.00 -1.14
C ASN A 55 2.31 -11.40 -1.42
N PRO A 56 2.54 -12.39 -0.50
CA PRO A 56 2.15 -13.78 -0.72
C PRO A 56 0.65 -13.97 -0.99
N THR A 57 -0.21 -13.13 -0.40
CA THR A 57 -1.67 -13.20 -0.61
C THR A 57 -2.05 -12.83 -2.05
N LEU A 58 -1.48 -11.77 -2.59
CA LEU A 58 -1.72 -11.35 -3.99
C LEU A 58 -1.18 -12.39 -4.96
N MET A 59 0.01 -12.92 -4.69
CA MET A 59 0.61 -13.97 -5.52
C MET A 59 -0.23 -15.24 -5.55
N ARG A 60 -0.72 -15.68 -4.38
CA ARG A 60 -1.64 -16.83 -4.31
C ARG A 60 -2.93 -16.59 -5.09
N LYS A 61 -3.53 -15.38 -4.99
CA LYS A 61 -4.73 -15.00 -5.75
C LYS A 61 -4.48 -14.96 -7.26
N ALA A 62 -3.28 -14.58 -7.69
CA ALA A 62 -2.86 -14.57 -9.09
C ALA A 62 -2.45 -15.96 -9.62
N GLY A 63 -2.49 -17.01 -8.77
CA GLY A 63 -2.14 -18.38 -9.16
C GLY A 63 -0.65 -18.61 -9.37
N ILE A 64 0.21 -17.77 -8.79
CA ILE A 64 1.68 -17.89 -8.92
C ILE A 64 2.14 -19.11 -8.12
N SER A 65 2.71 -20.09 -8.81
CA SER A 65 3.29 -21.32 -8.23
C SER A 65 4.82 -21.29 -8.15
N ASP A 66 5.49 -20.57 -9.05
CA ASP A 66 6.94 -20.38 -9.06
C ASP A 66 7.27 -18.93 -8.72
N TYR A 67 7.69 -18.72 -7.46
CA TYR A 67 8.01 -17.40 -6.92
C TYR A 67 9.18 -16.73 -7.64
N ARG A 68 10.24 -17.52 -7.91
CA ARG A 68 11.45 -16.99 -8.56
C ARG A 68 11.19 -16.64 -10.01
N ALA A 69 10.53 -17.51 -10.76
CA ALA A 69 10.17 -17.22 -12.16
C ALA A 69 9.33 -15.94 -12.24
N PHE A 70 8.29 -15.81 -11.41
CA PHE A 70 7.50 -14.58 -11.33
C PHE A 70 8.36 -13.34 -11.04
N ALA A 71 9.27 -13.42 -10.05
CA ALA A 71 10.12 -12.28 -9.70
C ALA A 71 11.03 -11.87 -10.87
N MET A 72 11.59 -12.85 -11.62
CA MET A 72 12.40 -12.56 -12.79
C MET A 72 11.58 -11.90 -13.90
N ASP A 73 10.34 -12.35 -14.14
CA ASP A 73 9.44 -11.74 -15.11
C ASP A 73 9.13 -10.29 -14.72
N VAL A 74 8.80 -10.03 -13.44
CA VAL A 74 8.60 -8.66 -12.94
C VAL A 74 9.82 -7.80 -13.14
N LEU A 75 11.02 -8.29 -12.82
CA LEU A 75 12.27 -7.54 -12.95
C LEU A 75 12.68 -7.30 -14.41
N SER A 76 12.21 -8.14 -15.33
CA SER A 76 12.40 -7.91 -16.78
C SER A 76 11.59 -6.68 -17.26
N ILE A 77 10.42 -6.44 -16.64
CA ILE A 77 9.52 -5.32 -16.93
C ILE A 77 9.95 -4.06 -16.15
N VAL A 78 10.21 -4.22 -14.84
CA VAL A 78 10.50 -3.10 -13.92
C VAL A 78 11.99 -3.05 -13.64
N ARG A 79 12.75 -2.28 -14.43
CA ARG A 79 14.21 -2.26 -14.38
C ARG A 79 14.81 -1.24 -13.42
N ASP A 80 14.13 -0.09 -13.24
CA ASP A 80 14.71 1.08 -12.57
C ASP A 80 13.91 1.50 -11.32
N LYS A 81 12.62 1.15 -11.25
CA LYS A 81 11.78 1.46 -10.08
C LYS A 81 11.99 0.40 -8.99
N PRO A 82 11.95 0.77 -7.70
CA PRO A 82 12.04 -0.19 -6.61
C PRO A 82 10.92 -1.23 -6.66
N VAL A 83 11.27 -2.49 -6.40
CA VAL A 83 10.32 -3.61 -6.31
C VAL A 83 10.55 -4.34 -4.99
N SER A 84 9.49 -4.61 -4.24
CA SER A 84 9.57 -5.34 -2.98
C SER A 84 9.05 -6.76 -3.11
N PHE A 85 9.91 -7.74 -2.79
CA PHE A 85 9.58 -9.16 -2.70
C PHE A 85 9.75 -9.67 -1.28
N GLU A 86 8.83 -10.50 -0.80
CA GLU A 86 8.74 -10.91 0.61
C GLU A 86 9.35 -12.30 0.84
N VAL A 87 10.10 -12.46 1.95
CA VAL A 87 10.45 -13.78 2.48
C VAL A 87 9.18 -14.47 3.00
N PHE A 88 9.15 -15.79 2.97
CA PHE A 88 7.97 -16.56 3.37
C PHE A 88 8.27 -17.65 4.41
N ALA A 89 9.51 -17.75 4.88
CA ALA A 89 9.87 -18.60 6.01
C ALA A 89 9.41 -18.00 7.34
N ASP A 90 9.29 -18.81 8.38
CA ASP A 90 8.99 -18.42 9.76
C ASP A 90 10.21 -18.50 10.68
N ASP A 91 11.20 -19.32 10.34
CA ASP A 91 12.49 -19.41 11.01
C ASP A 91 13.44 -18.30 10.56
N PHE A 92 14.12 -17.63 11.48
CA PHE A 92 14.97 -16.49 11.15
C PHE A 92 16.22 -16.86 10.33
N ALA A 93 16.80 -18.04 10.50
CA ALA A 93 17.94 -18.46 9.71
C ALA A 93 17.53 -18.71 8.25
N GLU A 94 16.36 -19.34 8.07
CA GLU A 94 15.80 -19.54 6.74
C GLU A 94 15.31 -18.22 6.11
N MET A 95 14.73 -17.29 6.90
CA MET A 95 14.43 -15.92 6.41
C MET A 95 15.69 -15.21 5.93
N GLU A 96 16.83 -15.33 6.65
CA GLU A 96 18.09 -14.72 6.23
C GLU A 96 18.56 -15.32 4.90
N ARG A 97 18.51 -16.64 4.76
CA ARG A 97 18.86 -17.32 3.51
C ARG A 97 18.01 -16.85 2.33
N GLN A 98 16.68 -16.79 2.52
CA GLN A 98 15.75 -16.29 1.50
C GLN A 98 16.00 -14.80 1.20
N ALA A 99 16.26 -13.99 2.22
CA ALA A 99 16.53 -12.57 2.05
C ALA A 99 17.78 -12.32 1.20
N MET A 100 18.85 -13.07 1.45
CA MET A 100 20.10 -12.98 0.67
C MET A 100 19.87 -13.41 -0.79
N GLU A 101 19.08 -14.46 -1.03
CA GLU A 101 18.73 -14.89 -2.37
C GLU A 101 17.90 -13.82 -3.09
N ILE A 102 16.83 -13.32 -2.48
CA ILE A 102 15.95 -12.28 -3.06
C ILE A 102 16.74 -11.01 -3.35
N ALA A 103 17.62 -10.59 -2.45
CA ALA A 103 18.47 -9.42 -2.65
C ALA A 103 19.41 -9.56 -3.86
N SER A 104 19.79 -10.77 -4.21
CA SER A 104 20.67 -11.04 -5.37
C SER A 104 19.97 -10.92 -6.72
N TRP A 105 18.63 -10.84 -6.76
CA TRP A 105 17.86 -10.84 -8.01
C TRP A 105 17.96 -9.53 -8.79
N GLY A 106 18.23 -8.39 -8.12
CA GLY A 106 18.37 -7.11 -8.79
C GLY A 106 18.73 -5.95 -7.86
N ARG A 107 19.38 -4.93 -8.43
CA ARG A 107 19.81 -3.73 -7.69
C ARG A 107 18.63 -2.89 -7.16
N ASN A 108 17.45 -3.01 -7.75
CA ASN A 108 16.23 -2.30 -7.40
C ASN A 108 15.31 -3.13 -6.49
N VAL A 109 15.79 -4.29 -6.00
CA VAL A 109 15.03 -5.18 -5.12
C VAL A 109 15.15 -4.72 -3.67
N PHE A 110 13.99 -4.60 -3.01
CA PHE A 110 13.84 -4.43 -1.57
C PHE A 110 13.24 -5.71 -0.99
N VAL A 111 13.96 -6.34 -0.05
CA VAL A 111 13.49 -7.57 0.58
C VAL A 111 12.47 -7.25 1.65
N LYS A 112 11.24 -7.74 1.52
CA LYS A 112 10.22 -7.57 2.55
C LYS A 112 10.44 -8.59 3.68
N ILE A 113 10.60 -8.04 4.90
CA ILE A 113 10.81 -8.80 6.12
C ILE A 113 9.66 -8.50 7.08
N PRO A 114 8.90 -9.48 7.57
CA PRO A 114 7.87 -9.24 8.57
C PRO A 114 8.50 -8.78 9.89
N VAL A 115 7.83 -7.85 10.59
CA VAL A 115 8.32 -7.26 11.85
C VAL A 115 8.53 -8.30 12.95
N THR A 116 7.78 -9.40 12.91
CA THR A 116 7.91 -10.58 13.79
C THR A 116 7.71 -11.86 12.99
N ASN A 117 8.10 -13.01 13.55
CA ASN A 117 7.64 -14.30 13.09
C ASN A 117 6.24 -14.64 13.67
N THR A 118 5.68 -15.81 13.33
CA THR A 118 4.35 -16.26 13.82
C THR A 118 4.31 -16.49 15.34
N ARG A 119 5.46 -16.68 16.00
CA ARG A 119 5.59 -16.80 17.45
C ARG A 119 5.72 -15.45 18.17
N ARG A 120 5.56 -14.32 17.45
CA ARG A 120 5.74 -12.95 17.94
C ARG A 120 7.17 -12.61 18.36
N GLU A 121 8.16 -13.37 17.92
CA GLU A 121 9.56 -13.05 18.14
C GLU A 121 9.97 -11.91 17.17
N PRO A 122 10.57 -10.82 17.66
CA PRO A 122 10.89 -9.66 16.82
C PRO A 122 12.03 -9.96 15.84
N SER A 123 11.86 -9.49 14.59
CA SER A 123 12.85 -9.66 13.52
C SER A 123 14.04 -8.69 13.62
N THR A 124 14.15 -7.88 14.67
CA THR A 124 15.13 -6.79 14.79
C THR A 124 16.59 -7.26 14.68
N LYS A 125 16.92 -8.47 15.16
CA LYS A 125 18.27 -9.05 15.01
C LYS A 125 18.57 -9.37 13.56
N LEU A 126 17.62 -9.98 12.85
CA LEU A 126 17.73 -10.29 11.42
C LEU A 126 17.83 -9.01 10.59
N ILE A 127 16.97 -8.01 10.84
CA ILE A 127 16.97 -6.72 10.16
C ILE A 127 18.34 -6.05 10.29
N ARG A 128 18.91 -5.99 11.51
CA ARG A 128 20.25 -5.43 11.75
C ARG A 128 21.35 -6.21 11.01
N ARG A 129 21.26 -7.53 11.00
CA ARG A 129 22.21 -8.40 10.29
C ARG A 129 22.17 -8.13 8.79
N LEU A 130 20.99 -8.07 8.18
CA LEU A 130 20.78 -7.77 6.76
C LEU A 130 21.26 -6.34 6.41
N ALA A 131 20.98 -5.36 7.26
CA ALA A 131 21.46 -3.98 7.09
C ALA A 131 23.01 -3.91 7.11
N SER A 132 23.67 -4.70 7.98
CA SER A 132 25.15 -4.74 8.07
C SER A 132 25.81 -5.27 6.80
N VAL A 133 25.12 -6.08 6.03
CA VAL A 133 25.59 -6.60 4.72
C VAL A 133 24.95 -5.86 3.53
N ARG A 134 24.33 -4.70 3.79
CA ARG A 134 23.78 -3.76 2.80
C ARG A 134 22.62 -4.32 1.97
N VAL A 135 21.83 -5.23 2.51
CA VAL A 135 20.56 -5.64 1.90
C VAL A 135 19.54 -4.52 2.04
N GLN A 136 18.98 -4.06 0.93
CA GLN A 136 17.85 -3.13 0.92
C GLN A 136 16.59 -3.85 1.46
N GLN A 137 15.93 -3.26 2.44
CA GLN A 137 14.84 -3.90 3.16
C GLN A 137 13.56 -3.10 3.08
N ASN A 138 12.43 -3.80 3.07
CA ASN A 138 11.11 -3.26 3.31
C ASN A 138 10.50 -4.00 4.50
N VAL A 139 10.65 -3.44 5.72
CA VAL A 139 10.11 -4.09 6.91
C VAL A 139 8.60 -3.89 6.95
N THR A 140 7.85 -4.97 7.07
CA THR A 140 6.41 -4.99 6.84
C THR A 140 5.60 -5.51 8.03
N ALA A 141 4.27 -5.43 7.94
CA ALA A 141 3.31 -5.79 8.97
C ALA A 141 3.40 -4.96 10.27
N ILE A 142 3.88 -3.72 10.16
CA ILE A 142 4.03 -2.80 11.29
C ILE A 142 2.71 -2.11 11.57
N MET A 143 2.31 -2.05 12.85
CA MET A 143 1.04 -1.45 13.28
C MET A 143 1.17 -0.55 14.51
N THR A 144 2.33 -0.52 15.20
CA THR A 144 2.51 0.27 16.41
C THR A 144 3.74 1.16 16.34
N THR A 145 3.72 2.28 17.08
CA THR A 145 4.85 3.20 17.18
C THR A 145 6.10 2.51 17.75
N GLN A 146 5.94 1.63 18.73
CA GLN A 146 7.05 0.86 19.29
C GLN A 146 7.73 0.00 18.22
N GLN A 147 6.96 -0.70 17.38
CA GLN A 147 7.53 -1.48 16.27
C GLN A 147 8.30 -0.59 15.28
N VAL A 148 7.82 0.62 15.01
CA VAL A 148 8.53 1.59 14.15
C VAL A 148 9.88 1.96 14.75
N GLU A 149 9.93 2.31 16.03
CA GLU A 149 11.16 2.71 16.73
C GLU A 149 12.20 1.58 16.73
N GLU A 150 11.79 0.37 17.09
CA GLU A 150 12.64 -0.81 17.13
C GLU A 150 13.21 -1.16 15.74
N VAL A 151 12.37 -1.10 14.69
CA VAL A 151 12.75 -1.37 13.31
C VAL A 151 13.67 -0.28 12.77
N SER A 152 13.33 1.00 12.99
CA SER A 152 14.16 2.13 12.56
C SER A 152 15.56 2.05 13.17
N ALA A 153 15.67 1.76 14.47
CA ALA A 153 16.96 1.56 15.14
C ALA A 153 17.74 0.35 14.62
N ALA A 154 17.04 -0.72 14.22
CA ALA A 154 17.67 -1.92 13.66
C ALA A 154 18.19 -1.73 12.23
N LEU A 155 17.46 -1.00 11.39
CA LEU A 155 17.85 -0.65 10.01
C LEU A 155 19.06 0.30 9.98
N GLY A 156 19.12 1.27 10.91
CA GLY A 156 20.16 2.29 10.90
C GLY A 156 20.12 3.17 9.66
N GLY A 157 21.23 3.87 9.37
CA GLY A 157 21.32 4.90 8.32
C GLY A 157 22.13 4.53 7.07
N THR A 158 22.58 3.29 6.92
CA THR A 158 23.57 2.93 5.89
C THR A 158 23.00 2.42 4.58
N THR A 159 21.80 1.88 4.60
CA THR A 159 21.21 1.20 3.44
C THR A 159 19.79 1.71 3.22
N ALA A 160 19.43 1.98 1.97
CA ALA A 160 18.07 2.39 1.61
C ALA A 160 17.05 1.36 2.11
N SER A 161 16.01 1.82 2.80
CA SER A 161 15.02 0.94 3.41
C SER A 161 13.64 1.59 3.49
N PHE A 162 12.63 0.74 3.47
CA PHE A 162 11.25 1.09 3.70
C PHE A 162 10.76 0.50 5.02
N ILE A 163 9.86 1.23 5.67
CA ILE A 163 9.13 0.83 6.88
C ILE A 163 7.64 0.90 6.50
N SER A 164 7.02 -0.27 6.29
CA SER A 164 5.64 -0.38 5.82
C SER A 164 4.66 -0.47 6.98
N ILE A 165 3.90 0.61 7.20
CA ILE A 165 2.86 0.68 8.23
C ILE A 165 1.53 0.26 7.61
N PHE A 166 0.87 -0.72 8.21
CA PHE A 166 -0.40 -1.24 7.73
C PHE A 166 -1.57 -0.36 8.19
N ALA A 167 -1.53 0.90 7.75
CA ALA A 167 -2.49 1.93 8.14
C ALA A 167 -3.95 1.51 7.92
N GLY A 168 -4.26 0.86 6.80
CA GLY A 168 -5.62 0.37 6.56
C GLY A 168 -6.04 -0.72 7.55
N ARG A 169 -5.12 -1.61 7.98
CA ARG A 169 -5.44 -2.62 9.01
C ARG A 169 -5.60 -2.00 10.38
N ILE A 170 -4.85 -0.95 10.69
CA ILE A 170 -5.06 -0.15 11.92
C ILE A 170 -6.46 0.47 11.87
N ALA A 171 -6.84 1.10 10.76
CA ALA A 171 -8.16 1.68 10.57
C ALA A 171 -9.31 0.65 10.67
N ASP A 172 -9.09 -0.59 10.19
CA ASP A 172 -10.06 -1.69 10.32
C ASP A 172 -10.39 -2.03 11.79
N THR A 173 -9.52 -1.66 12.75
CA THR A 173 -9.79 -1.83 14.20
C THR A 173 -10.54 -0.65 14.82
N GLY A 174 -10.88 0.36 14.04
CA GLY A 174 -11.46 1.61 14.56
C GLY A 174 -10.44 2.60 15.12
N THR A 175 -9.16 2.34 14.94
CA THR A 175 -8.07 3.21 15.40
C THR A 175 -7.64 4.14 14.27
N ASP A 176 -7.48 5.44 14.56
CA ASP A 176 -6.94 6.40 13.60
C ASP A 176 -5.45 6.12 13.33
N PRO A 177 -5.06 5.81 12.06
CA PRO A 177 -3.68 5.54 11.71
C PRO A 177 -2.81 6.80 11.60
N LEU A 178 -3.40 7.99 11.44
CA LEU A 178 -2.67 9.23 11.18
C LEU A 178 -1.59 9.53 12.25
N PRO A 179 -1.88 9.45 13.57
CA PRO A 179 -0.86 9.70 14.58
C PRO A 179 0.32 8.72 14.52
N ILE A 180 0.05 7.45 14.20
CA ILE A 180 1.09 6.41 14.09
C ILE A 180 1.97 6.68 12.87
N VAL A 181 1.37 7.02 11.72
CA VAL A 181 2.13 7.32 10.49
C VAL A 181 2.94 8.59 10.64
N SER A 182 2.35 9.66 11.21
CA SER A 182 3.07 10.92 11.48
C SER A 182 4.26 10.71 12.41
N GLY A 183 4.07 9.98 13.53
CA GLY A 183 5.18 9.63 14.42
C GLY A 183 6.25 8.78 13.78
N ALA A 184 5.87 7.91 12.83
CA ALA A 184 6.82 7.12 12.07
C ALA A 184 7.64 7.96 11.09
N VAL A 185 7.03 8.95 10.44
CA VAL A 185 7.74 9.91 9.58
C VAL A 185 8.77 10.68 10.40
N GLU A 186 8.40 11.16 11.57
CA GLU A 186 9.31 11.83 12.50
C GLU A 186 10.45 10.90 12.94
N CYS A 187 10.16 9.65 13.28
CA CYS A 187 11.16 8.66 13.65
C CYS A 187 12.15 8.40 12.51
N ALA A 188 11.66 8.21 11.29
CA ALA A 188 12.47 7.96 10.10
C ALA A 188 13.34 9.16 9.69
N SER A 189 12.93 10.40 9.99
CA SER A 189 13.67 11.62 9.65
C SER A 189 15.08 11.68 10.24
N ARG A 190 15.36 10.86 11.26
CA ARG A 190 16.71 10.71 11.85
C ARG A 190 17.70 10.02 10.89
N PHE A 191 17.22 9.38 9.84
CA PHE A 191 18.01 8.60 8.90
C PHE A 191 17.60 8.90 7.45
N ASN A 192 18.45 9.53 6.67
CA ASN A 192 18.15 9.89 5.27
C ASN A 192 17.89 8.68 4.36
N SER A 193 18.25 7.46 4.81
CA SER A 193 18.05 6.21 4.06
C SER A 193 16.72 5.51 4.32
N GLN A 194 15.94 5.98 5.29
CA GLN A 194 14.67 5.35 5.66
C GLN A 194 13.49 6.13 5.09
N ARG A 195 12.51 5.40 4.56
CA ARG A 195 11.26 5.97 4.07
C ARG A 195 10.07 5.19 4.59
N ILE A 196 9.02 5.90 4.95
CA ILE A 196 7.76 5.29 5.43
C ILE A 196 6.87 4.98 4.23
N ILE A 197 6.29 3.77 4.23
CA ILE A 197 5.22 3.38 3.32
C ILE A 197 3.90 3.30 4.10
N TRP A 198 2.89 4.02 3.64
CA TRP A 198 1.51 3.75 3.99
C TRP A 198 1.05 2.51 3.22
N ALA A 199 0.85 1.40 3.91
CA ALA A 199 0.43 0.14 3.30
C ALA A 199 -1.04 -0.18 3.61
N SER A 200 -1.65 -1.00 2.75
CA SER A 200 -3.02 -1.48 2.90
C SER A 200 -4.09 -0.35 2.91
N PRO A 201 -4.03 0.66 2.03
CA PRO A 201 -5.07 1.68 1.94
C PRO A 201 -6.42 1.03 1.61
N ARG A 202 -7.52 1.70 2.01
CA ARG A 202 -8.89 1.24 1.81
C ARG A 202 -9.64 2.05 0.78
N GLU A 203 -9.25 3.31 0.59
CA GLU A 203 -9.94 4.27 -0.28
C GLU A 203 -8.96 5.31 -0.84
N VAL A 204 -9.39 6.01 -1.90
CA VAL A 204 -8.57 7.05 -2.55
C VAL A 204 -8.17 8.16 -1.59
N LEU A 205 -9.04 8.51 -0.62
CA LEU A 205 -8.75 9.52 0.40
C LEU A 205 -7.46 9.24 1.17
N ASN A 206 -7.09 7.95 1.35
CA ASN A 206 -5.85 7.61 2.06
C ASN A 206 -4.58 8.12 1.37
N ILE A 207 -4.62 8.39 0.05
CA ILE A 207 -3.48 8.98 -0.68
C ILE A 207 -3.24 10.41 -0.17
N PHE A 208 -4.30 11.19 -0.04
CA PHE A 208 -4.23 12.55 0.45
C PHE A 208 -3.89 12.61 1.94
N GLN A 209 -4.48 11.74 2.75
CA GLN A 209 -4.14 11.62 4.17
C GLN A 209 -2.67 11.25 4.40
N ALA A 210 -2.13 10.35 3.58
CA ALA A 210 -0.72 9.97 3.65
C ALA A 210 0.20 11.13 3.24
N ASP A 211 -0.17 11.90 2.22
CA ASP A 211 0.54 13.11 1.80
C ASP A 211 0.53 14.18 2.91
N ASP A 212 -0.65 14.45 3.48
CA ASP A 212 -0.86 15.47 4.52
C ASP A 212 0.00 15.23 5.78
N VAL A 213 0.27 13.97 6.14
CA VAL A 213 1.15 13.63 7.28
C VAL A 213 2.61 13.51 6.90
N GLY A 214 2.97 13.85 5.65
CA GLY A 214 4.35 13.80 5.14
C GLY A 214 4.87 12.38 4.92
N CYS A 215 3.98 11.38 4.74
CA CYS A 215 4.38 10.03 4.41
C CYS A 215 5.11 10.01 3.06
N HIS A 216 6.17 9.23 2.95
CA HIS A 216 7.02 9.26 1.78
C HIS A 216 6.45 8.48 0.59
N VAL A 217 5.75 7.38 0.88
CA VAL A 217 5.23 6.44 -0.13
C VAL A 217 3.88 5.90 0.33
N ILE A 218 2.96 5.71 -0.61
CA ILE A 218 1.76 4.88 -0.41
C ILE A 218 1.74 3.75 -1.42
N THR A 219 1.48 2.51 -1.00
CA THR A 219 1.35 1.38 -1.92
C THR A 219 -0.12 1.01 -2.08
N VAL A 220 -0.59 1.04 -3.33
CA VAL A 220 -2.02 1.05 -3.70
C VAL A 220 -2.32 -0.10 -4.65
N THR A 221 -3.37 -0.87 -4.38
CA THR A 221 -3.82 -1.96 -5.25
C THR A 221 -4.39 -1.45 -6.58
N HIS A 222 -4.35 -2.28 -7.63
CA HIS A 222 -4.78 -1.90 -8.97
C HIS A 222 -6.27 -1.50 -9.03
N ASP A 223 -7.14 -2.13 -8.25
CA ASP A 223 -8.55 -1.80 -8.15
C ASP A 223 -8.79 -0.42 -7.51
N LEU A 224 -7.97 -0.05 -6.53
CA LEU A 224 -8.02 1.28 -5.94
C LEU A 224 -7.40 2.34 -6.86
N LEU A 225 -6.30 2.02 -7.56
CA LEU A 225 -5.72 2.89 -8.59
C LEU A 225 -6.70 3.18 -9.73
N ALA A 226 -7.56 2.23 -10.08
CA ALA A 226 -8.61 2.44 -11.09
C ALA A 226 -9.65 3.51 -10.69
N LYS A 227 -9.76 3.83 -9.39
CA LYS A 227 -10.67 4.86 -8.88
C LYS A 227 -10.07 6.27 -8.88
N LEU A 228 -8.81 6.44 -9.27
CA LEU A 228 -8.17 7.76 -9.30
C LEU A 228 -8.85 8.73 -10.28
N ASN A 229 -9.55 8.22 -11.30
CA ASN A 229 -10.36 9.01 -12.21
C ASN A 229 -11.59 9.65 -11.57
N LEU A 230 -11.93 9.27 -10.34
CA LEU A 230 -13.04 9.86 -9.57
C LEU A 230 -12.59 11.08 -8.74
N ILE A 231 -11.29 11.35 -8.65
CA ILE A 231 -10.77 12.53 -7.91
C ILE A 231 -11.37 13.79 -8.52
N GLY A 232 -11.92 14.65 -7.67
CA GLY A 232 -12.54 15.92 -8.10
C GLY A 232 -13.90 15.78 -8.79
N LYS A 233 -14.49 14.59 -8.84
CA LYS A 233 -15.83 14.39 -9.40
C LYS A 233 -16.86 15.15 -8.59
N ASP A 234 -17.79 15.87 -9.29
CA ASP A 234 -18.89 16.53 -8.63
C ASP A 234 -19.80 15.52 -7.90
N LEU A 235 -20.10 15.81 -6.63
CA LEU A 235 -20.86 14.88 -5.79
C LEU A 235 -22.32 14.76 -6.19
N ASN A 236 -22.94 15.81 -6.80
CA ASN A 236 -24.31 15.74 -7.29
C ASN A 236 -24.39 14.84 -8.53
N ASP A 237 -23.42 14.98 -9.45
CA ASP A 237 -23.32 14.14 -10.63
C ASP A 237 -23.08 12.68 -10.21
N TYR A 238 -22.19 12.46 -9.25
CA TYR A 238 -21.89 11.11 -8.75
C TYR A 238 -23.09 10.49 -8.02
N SER A 239 -23.85 11.30 -7.27
CA SER A 239 -25.11 10.88 -6.65
C SER A 239 -26.13 10.46 -7.71
N GLN A 240 -26.32 11.27 -8.74
CA GLN A 240 -27.26 11.00 -9.84
C GLN A 240 -26.89 9.71 -10.60
N GLU A 241 -25.61 9.50 -10.91
CA GLU A 241 -25.13 8.26 -11.53
C GLU A 241 -25.38 7.03 -10.63
N THR A 242 -25.24 7.18 -9.31
CA THR A 242 -25.53 6.11 -8.35
C THR A 242 -27.02 5.75 -8.36
N VAL A 243 -27.91 6.75 -8.41
CA VAL A 243 -29.35 6.53 -8.53
C VAL A 243 -29.68 5.82 -9.84
N GLN A 244 -29.06 6.24 -10.95
CA GLN A 244 -29.25 5.61 -12.26
C GLN A 244 -28.79 4.14 -12.23
N MET A 245 -27.64 3.85 -11.65
CA MET A 245 -27.12 2.50 -11.50
C MET A 245 -28.10 1.60 -10.73
N PHE A 246 -28.63 2.06 -9.58
CA PHE A 246 -29.60 1.29 -8.80
C PHE A 246 -30.90 1.02 -9.58
N PHE A 247 -31.40 2.01 -10.32
CA PHE A 247 -32.58 1.86 -11.15
C PHE A 247 -32.39 0.81 -12.25
N ASP A 248 -31.24 0.87 -12.94
CA ASP A 248 -30.91 -0.07 -14.02
C ASP A 248 -30.69 -1.49 -13.49
N ASP A 249 -30.03 -1.65 -12.35
CA ASP A 249 -29.81 -2.94 -11.71
C ASP A 249 -31.14 -3.58 -11.24
N ALA A 250 -32.03 -2.79 -10.65
CA ALA A 250 -33.36 -3.27 -10.27
C ALA A 250 -34.17 -3.73 -11.49
N ARG A 251 -34.11 -2.99 -12.60
CA ARG A 251 -34.72 -3.38 -13.86
C ARG A 251 -34.15 -4.67 -14.45
N ARG A 252 -32.85 -4.80 -14.49
CA ARG A 252 -32.15 -6.01 -14.99
C ARG A 252 -32.47 -7.23 -14.14
N ALA A 253 -32.59 -7.05 -12.82
CA ALA A 253 -32.97 -8.11 -11.90
C ALA A 253 -34.48 -8.49 -11.97
N GLY A 254 -35.29 -7.69 -12.67
CA GLY A 254 -36.74 -7.92 -12.79
C GLY A 254 -37.48 -7.74 -11.46
N TYR A 255 -36.99 -6.93 -10.53
CA TYR A 255 -37.61 -6.72 -9.24
C TYR A 255 -39.01 -6.06 -9.42
N SER A 256 -40.04 -6.65 -8.79
CA SER A 256 -41.40 -6.13 -8.77
C SER A 256 -42.04 -6.35 -7.40
N LEU A 257 -42.71 -5.32 -6.88
CA LEU A 257 -43.53 -5.40 -5.67
C LEU A 257 -44.96 -5.79 -5.96
N SER A 258 -45.32 -5.97 -7.24
CA SER A 258 -46.67 -6.46 -7.63
C SER A 258 -46.83 -7.89 -7.10
N GLN A 259 -47.81 -8.13 -6.26
CA GLN A 259 -48.15 -9.49 -5.84
C GLN A 259 -48.47 -10.36 -7.08
N PRO A 260 -47.92 -11.59 -7.19
CA PRO A 260 -48.42 -12.50 -8.21
C PRO A 260 -49.93 -12.63 -8.05
N LYS A 261 -50.69 -12.37 -9.13
CA LYS A 261 -52.13 -12.63 -9.14
C LYS A 261 -52.32 -14.06 -8.66
N ARG A 262 -52.92 -14.27 -7.48
CA ARG A 262 -53.42 -15.59 -7.06
C ARG A 262 -54.25 -16.12 -8.20
N ALA A 263 -53.83 -17.21 -8.83
CA ALA A 263 -54.74 -17.96 -9.69
C ALA A 263 -55.96 -18.34 -8.84
N VAL A 264 -57.10 -17.79 -9.16
CA VAL A 264 -58.37 -18.23 -8.59
C VAL A 264 -58.62 -19.59 -9.22
N ALA A 265 -58.59 -20.65 -8.40
CA ALA A 265 -58.95 -22.00 -8.78
C ALA A 265 -60.45 -22.13 -8.97
#